data_96ba6b5609733f881d2426f959b05ef6
#
_entry.id   96ba6b5609733f881d2426f959b05ef6
#
_cell.length_a   1.000
_cell.length_b   1.000
_cell.length_c   1.000
_cell.angle_alpha   90.00
_cell.angle_beta   90.00
_cell.angle_gamma   90.00
#
_symmetry.space_group_name_H-M   'P 1'
#
loop_
_entity.id
_entity.type
_entity.pdbx_description
1 polymer ?
#
loop_
_entity_poly.entity_id
_entity_poly.type
_entity_poly.pdbx_seq_one_letter_code
_entity_poly.pdbx_strand_id
1 'polypeptide(L)'
;MTSREVWDTLLAGNERFATDNLATPHRDASRRNEIISGQDPIAAVVACSDSRVPVELLFDAGLGDIFVIRTAGGCVDSAVSASVEYAVDVLGVPLVLFLSHEGCGAVGAAVKAVNNSEIPYGLTRVFVEKIAPSVIEAHSKGHTDPAEIEADHARIMAEHLEDRAPAVKTRGVGVVGARYRLDTGRVETVYEHFGS
;
A
#
# COMPACT_ATOMS: atom_id res chain seq x y z
N MET A 1 -15.77 4.40 -12.00
CA MET A 1 -14.48 3.95 -12.56
C MET A 1 -14.30 2.47 -12.26
N THR A 2 -13.73 1.70 -13.19
CA THR A 2 -13.30 0.32 -12.96
C THR A 2 -12.00 0.32 -12.12
N SER A 3 -11.67 -0.82 -11.50
CA SER A 3 -10.42 -0.98 -10.74
C SER A 3 -9.17 -0.64 -11.59
N ARG A 4 -9.16 -1.04 -12.87
CA ARG A 4 -8.08 -0.74 -13.82
C ARG A 4 -7.99 0.77 -14.09
N GLU A 5 -9.09 1.44 -14.37
CA GLU A 5 -9.09 2.90 -14.61
C GLU A 5 -8.62 3.68 -13.38
N VAL A 6 -8.94 3.21 -12.17
CA VAL A 6 -8.42 3.82 -10.94
C VAL A 6 -6.92 3.63 -10.83
N TRP A 7 -6.40 2.41 -11.09
CA TRP A 7 -4.96 2.16 -11.06
C TRP A 7 -4.21 3.01 -12.09
N ASP A 8 -4.72 3.08 -13.31
CA ASP A 8 -4.13 3.92 -14.36
C ASP A 8 -4.13 5.41 -13.97
N THR A 9 -5.19 5.88 -13.28
CA THR A 9 -5.27 7.26 -12.76
C THR A 9 -4.21 7.51 -11.68
N LEU A 10 -4.02 6.57 -10.75
CA LEU A 10 -2.99 6.68 -9.70
C LEU A 10 -1.59 6.67 -10.31
N LEU A 11 -1.31 5.79 -11.29
CA LEU A 11 -0.02 5.77 -11.99
C LEU A 11 0.24 7.08 -12.77
N ALA A 12 -0.77 7.64 -13.41
CA ALA A 12 -0.62 8.94 -14.07
C ALA A 12 -0.32 10.07 -13.06
N GLY A 13 -0.91 10.02 -11.86
CA GLY A 13 -0.58 10.92 -10.76
C GLY A 13 0.86 10.73 -10.28
N ASN A 14 1.31 9.48 -10.14
CA ASN A 14 2.69 9.19 -9.75
C ASN A 14 3.71 9.64 -10.82
N GLU A 15 3.40 9.50 -12.11
CA GLU A 15 4.27 10.03 -13.16
C GLU A 15 4.42 11.56 -13.06
N ARG A 16 3.34 12.29 -12.75
CA ARG A 16 3.41 13.74 -12.52
C ARG A 16 4.29 14.06 -11.30
N PHE A 17 4.14 13.29 -10.21
CA PHE A 17 4.99 13.43 -9.02
C PHE A 17 6.47 13.17 -9.35
N ALA A 18 6.78 12.05 -9.99
CA ALA A 18 8.15 11.66 -10.33
C ALA A 18 8.85 12.61 -11.30
N THR A 19 8.09 13.36 -12.11
CA THR A 19 8.61 14.32 -13.10
C THR A 19 8.49 15.79 -12.66
N ASP A 20 8.13 16.04 -11.39
CA ASP A 20 7.92 17.37 -10.81
C ASP A 20 6.92 18.25 -11.60
N ASN A 21 5.88 17.61 -12.15
CA ASN A 21 4.82 18.24 -12.94
C ASN A 21 3.44 18.08 -12.27
N LEU A 22 3.35 18.45 -10.99
CA LEU A 22 2.18 18.26 -10.14
C LEU A 22 0.97 19.09 -10.60
N ALA A 23 -0.21 18.47 -10.63
CA ALA A 23 -1.48 19.15 -10.82
C ALA A 23 -2.09 19.67 -9.50
N THR A 24 -1.70 19.05 -8.37
CA THR A 24 -2.14 19.40 -7.01
C THR A 24 -3.67 19.54 -6.83
N PRO A 25 -4.47 18.55 -7.30
CA PRO A 25 -5.92 18.67 -7.23
C PRO A 25 -6.44 18.59 -5.79
N HIS A 26 -7.65 19.08 -5.55
CA HIS A 26 -8.41 18.88 -4.31
C HIS A 26 -7.67 19.22 -3.01
N ARG A 27 -6.87 20.30 -3.00
CA ARG A 27 -6.06 20.72 -1.82
C ARG A 27 -6.49 22.03 -1.21
N ASP A 28 -7.55 22.64 -1.72
CA ASP A 28 -8.02 23.98 -1.31
C ASP A 28 -9.19 23.93 -0.30
N ALA A 29 -9.62 25.15 0.12
CA ALA A 29 -10.71 25.30 1.05
C ALA A 29 -12.06 24.92 0.44
N SER A 30 -12.24 25.05 -0.88
CA SER A 30 -13.46 24.64 -1.57
C SER A 30 -13.67 23.15 -1.42
N ARG A 31 -12.65 22.37 -1.78
CA ARG A 31 -12.71 20.92 -1.64
C ARG A 31 -12.97 20.47 -0.20
N ARG A 32 -12.30 21.09 0.76
CA ARG A 32 -12.54 20.77 2.18
C ARG A 32 -14.00 20.98 2.59
N ASN A 33 -14.65 22.04 2.09
CA ASN A 33 -16.05 22.30 2.37
C ASN A 33 -16.99 21.31 1.67
N GLU A 34 -16.67 20.89 0.44
CA GLU A 34 -17.46 19.92 -0.32
C GLU A 34 -17.58 18.57 0.41
N ILE A 35 -16.48 18.11 1.04
CA ILE A 35 -16.41 16.78 1.67
C ILE A 35 -16.78 16.76 3.16
N ILE A 36 -17.28 17.87 3.74
CA ILE A 36 -17.72 17.90 5.16
C ILE A 36 -18.79 16.85 5.46
N SER A 37 -19.71 16.63 4.52
CA SER A 37 -20.85 15.73 4.72
C SER A 37 -20.54 14.25 4.40
N GLY A 38 -19.37 13.94 3.85
CA GLY A 38 -18.99 12.57 3.49
C GLY A 38 -17.71 12.51 2.66
N GLN A 39 -17.27 11.30 2.36
CA GLN A 39 -16.11 11.02 1.52
C GLN A 39 -16.46 10.00 0.43
N ASP A 40 -15.80 10.11 -0.70
CA ASP A 40 -15.96 9.21 -1.85
C ASP A 40 -14.58 8.89 -2.47
N PRO A 41 -13.72 8.17 -1.73
CA PRO A 41 -12.38 7.84 -2.20
C PRO A 41 -12.42 6.86 -3.38
N ILE A 42 -11.50 7.04 -4.33
CA ILE A 42 -11.39 6.16 -5.49
C ILE A 42 -10.63 4.86 -5.20
N ALA A 43 -9.84 4.82 -4.13
CA ALA A 43 -9.06 3.65 -3.72
C ALA A 43 -8.83 3.61 -2.21
N ALA A 44 -8.59 2.39 -1.68
CA ALA A 44 -7.98 2.19 -0.36
C ALA A 44 -6.51 1.80 -0.53
N VAL A 45 -5.61 2.46 0.21
CA VAL A 45 -4.17 2.20 0.16
C VAL A 45 -3.66 1.80 1.53
N VAL A 46 -3.10 0.60 1.63
CA VAL A 46 -2.35 0.12 2.80
C VAL A 46 -0.87 0.39 2.55
N ALA A 47 -0.24 1.18 3.40
CA ALA A 47 1.14 1.61 3.20
C ALA A 47 1.97 1.62 4.49
N CYS A 48 3.29 1.78 4.33
CA CYS A 48 4.19 2.00 5.47
C CYS A 48 3.95 3.38 6.12
N SER A 49 4.13 3.44 7.45
CA SER A 49 4.14 4.70 8.21
C SER A 49 5.38 5.56 7.97
N ASP A 50 6.33 5.11 7.15
CA ASP A 50 7.56 5.86 6.81
C ASP A 50 7.21 7.28 6.32
N SER A 51 7.85 8.29 6.91
CA SER A 51 7.56 9.69 6.62
C SER A 51 7.88 10.13 5.18
N ARG A 52 8.69 9.34 4.46
CA ARG A 52 9.05 9.54 3.06
C ARG A 52 8.01 9.00 2.08
N VAL A 53 6.93 8.37 2.59
CA VAL A 53 5.87 7.73 1.80
C VAL A 53 4.50 8.40 2.05
N PRO A 54 4.34 9.69 1.76
CA PRO A 54 3.05 10.38 1.87
C PRO A 54 2.17 10.01 0.67
N VAL A 55 1.29 9.03 0.84
CA VAL A 55 0.53 8.37 -0.25
C VAL A 55 -0.16 9.37 -1.18
N GLU A 56 -0.86 10.36 -0.62
CA GLU A 56 -1.59 11.35 -1.40
C GLU A 56 -0.65 12.20 -2.28
N LEU A 57 0.55 12.50 -1.77
CA LEU A 57 1.53 13.27 -2.55
C LEU A 57 2.12 12.43 -3.67
N LEU A 58 2.43 11.15 -3.39
CA LEU A 58 3.03 10.23 -4.37
C LEU A 58 2.14 10.00 -5.59
N PHE A 59 0.82 10.05 -5.39
CA PHE A 59 -0.16 9.88 -6.46
C PHE A 59 -0.76 11.21 -6.95
N ASP A 60 -0.16 12.35 -6.57
CA ASP A 60 -0.67 13.70 -6.89
C ASP A 60 -2.19 13.82 -6.67
N ALA A 61 -2.64 13.29 -5.52
CA ALA A 61 -4.02 13.29 -5.07
C ALA A 61 -4.26 14.36 -3.99
N GLY A 62 -5.50 14.54 -3.57
CA GLY A 62 -5.89 15.52 -2.57
C GLY A 62 -6.88 14.99 -1.53
N LEU A 63 -7.57 15.92 -0.88
CA LEU A 63 -8.49 15.63 0.21
C LEU A 63 -9.66 14.77 -0.25
N GLY A 64 -9.82 13.61 0.41
CA GLY A 64 -10.92 12.68 0.16
C GLY A 64 -10.76 11.78 -1.05
N ASP A 65 -9.64 11.85 -1.79
CA ASP A 65 -9.43 11.05 -3.00
C ASP A 65 -8.99 9.62 -2.69
N ILE A 66 -8.27 9.40 -1.58
CA ILE A 66 -7.72 8.09 -1.19
C ILE A 66 -8.04 7.80 0.28
N PHE A 67 -8.49 6.59 0.58
CA PHE A 67 -8.61 6.08 1.94
C PHE A 67 -7.29 5.43 2.36
N VAL A 68 -6.54 6.05 3.26
CA VAL A 68 -5.16 5.64 3.58
C VAL A 68 -5.09 4.95 4.94
N ILE A 69 -4.50 3.75 4.97
CA ILE A 69 -4.26 2.94 6.16
C ILE A 69 -2.75 2.74 6.31
N ARG A 70 -2.15 3.12 7.45
CA ARG A 70 -0.69 3.10 7.61
C ARG A 70 -0.25 2.40 8.88
N THR A 71 0.67 1.46 8.73
CA THR A 71 1.38 0.78 9.82
C THR A 71 2.88 0.68 9.48
N ALA A 72 3.75 0.44 10.46
CA ALA A 72 5.16 0.19 10.13
C ALA A 72 5.30 -1.06 9.25
N GLY A 73 5.99 -0.91 8.11
CA GLY A 73 6.11 -1.96 7.09
C GLY A 73 4.81 -2.33 6.37
N GLY A 74 3.74 -1.55 6.53
CA GLY A 74 2.44 -1.89 5.96
C GLY A 74 1.82 -3.16 6.56
N CYS A 75 2.22 -3.55 7.78
CA CYS A 75 1.76 -4.81 8.39
C CYS A 75 0.24 -4.91 8.43
N VAL A 76 -0.29 -6.02 7.92
CA VAL A 76 -1.73 -6.29 7.89
C VAL A 76 -2.12 -7.07 9.16
N ASP A 77 -2.94 -6.45 9.99
CA ASP A 77 -3.59 -7.05 11.16
C ASP A 77 -5.12 -6.96 11.04
N SER A 78 -5.83 -7.34 12.11
CA SER A 78 -7.29 -7.30 12.13
C SER A 78 -7.86 -5.89 11.94
N ALA A 79 -7.19 -4.85 12.47
CA ALA A 79 -7.65 -3.48 12.34
C ALA A 79 -7.45 -2.95 10.92
N VAL A 80 -6.32 -3.31 10.28
CA VAL A 80 -6.06 -3.01 8.87
C VAL A 80 -7.08 -3.72 7.98
N SER A 81 -7.31 -5.03 8.19
CA SER A 81 -8.29 -5.79 7.41
C SER A 81 -9.70 -5.22 7.54
N ALA A 82 -10.14 -4.89 8.77
CA ALA A 82 -11.44 -4.26 9.01
C ALA A 82 -11.55 -2.87 8.35
N SER A 83 -10.45 -2.10 8.30
CA SER A 83 -10.43 -0.81 7.60
C SER A 83 -10.55 -0.98 6.09
N VAL A 84 -9.94 -2.02 5.52
CA VAL A 84 -10.10 -2.37 4.11
C VAL A 84 -11.53 -2.81 3.82
N GLU A 85 -12.13 -3.67 4.66
CA GLU A 85 -13.55 -4.05 4.51
C GLU A 85 -14.47 -2.85 4.59
N TYR A 86 -14.24 -1.92 5.52
CA TYR A 86 -15.00 -0.67 5.60
C TYR A 86 -14.89 0.15 4.29
N ALA A 87 -13.68 0.30 3.75
CA ALA A 87 -13.48 1.02 2.50
C ALA A 87 -14.22 0.36 1.32
N VAL A 88 -14.23 -0.97 1.27
CA VAL A 88 -14.91 -1.74 0.21
C VAL A 88 -16.44 -1.77 0.39
N ASP A 89 -16.92 -2.14 1.59
CA ASP A 89 -18.35 -2.37 1.82
C ASP A 89 -19.15 -1.09 2.04
N VAL A 90 -18.55 -0.10 2.70
CA VAL A 90 -19.24 1.13 3.10
C VAL A 90 -18.94 2.28 2.15
N LEU A 91 -17.68 2.45 1.74
CA LEU A 91 -17.29 3.55 0.85
C LEU A 91 -17.32 3.14 -0.63
N GLY A 92 -17.40 1.83 -0.94
CA GLY A 92 -17.52 1.35 -2.31
C GLY A 92 -16.28 1.51 -3.17
N VAL A 93 -15.07 1.55 -2.57
CA VAL A 93 -13.84 1.69 -3.34
C VAL A 93 -13.66 0.51 -4.30
N PRO A 94 -13.36 0.75 -5.57
CA PRO A 94 -13.16 -0.32 -6.54
C PRO A 94 -11.75 -0.92 -6.54
N LEU A 95 -10.79 -0.30 -5.83
CA LEU A 95 -9.39 -0.71 -5.82
C LEU A 95 -8.82 -0.72 -4.40
N VAL A 96 -8.10 -1.79 -4.05
CA VAL A 96 -7.23 -1.89 -2.86
C VAL A 96 -5.78 -2.00 -3.33
N LEU A 97 -4.93 -1.10 -2.85
CA LEU A 97 -3.50 -1.06 -3.14
C LEU A 97 -2.70 -1.37 -1.87
N PHE A 98 -1.77 -2.32 -1.94
CA PHE A 98 -0.68 -2.44 -0.96
C PHE A 98 0.58 -1.77 -1.52
N LEU A 99 1.10 -0.77 -0.81
CA LEU A 99 2.26 0.01 -1.23
C LEU A 99 3.44 -0.24 -0.28
N SER A 100 4.43 -1.04 -0.72
CA SER A 100 5.75 -1.12 -0.10
C SER A 100 6.65 0.03 -0.59
N HIS A 101 7.85 0.13 -0.05
CA HIS A 101 8.80 1.15 -0.50
C HIS A 101 10.25 0.71 -0.31
N GLU A 102 11.12 1.33 -1.08
CA GLU A 102 12.57 1.17 -1.01
C GLU A 102 13.09 1.57 0.40
N GLY A 103 14.02 0.78 0.91
CA GLY A 103 14.69 1.04 2.19
C GLY A 103 13.74 0.99 3.39
N CYS A 104 12.75 0.10 3.39
CA CYS A 104 11.81 -0.06 4.49
C CYS A 104 12.52 -0.62 5.74
N GLY A 105 12.55 0.18 6.82
CA GLY A 105 13.20 -0.22 8.07
C GLY A 105 12.59 -1.47 8.72
N ALA A 106 11.28 -1.65 8.60
CA ALA A 106 10.58 -2.82 9.15
C ALA A 106 10.91 -4.10 8.35
N VAL A 107 10.98 -4.02 7.01
CA VAL A 107 11.44 -5.13 6.16
C VAL A 107 12.89 -5.47 6.48
N GLY A 108 13.77 -4.45 6.58
CA GLY A 108 15.18 -4.65 6.95
C GLY A 108 15.36 -5.31 8.33
N ALA A 109 14.51 -4.96 9.31
CA ALA A 109 14.51 -5.62 10.62
C ALA A 109 14.08 -7.10 10.53
N ALA A 110 13.08 -7.40 9.69
CA ALA A 110 12.65 -8.77 9.45
C ALA A 110 13.73 -9.61 8.74
N VAL A 111 14.46 -9.03 7.77
CA VAL A 111 15.62 -9.67 7.13
C VAL A 111 16.71 -10.00 8.16
N LYS A 112 17.06 -9.08 9.05
CA LYS A 112 18.03 -9.34 10.13
C LYS A 112 17.55 -10.43 11.07
N ALA A 113 16.26 -10.43 11.43
CA ALA A 113 15.71 -11.46 12.31
C ALA A 113 15.76 -12.87 11.67
N VAL A 114 15.45 -12.97 10.37
CA VAL A 114 15.48 -14.25 9.63
C VAL A 114 16.92 -14.72 9.44
N ASN A 115 17.84 -13.84 9.04
CA ASN A 115 19.20 -14.22 8.71
C ASN A 115 20.12 -14.40 9.93
N ASN A 116 19.96 -13.56 10.94
CA ASN A 116 20.91 -13.45 12.05
C ASN A 116 20.28 -13.76 13.42
N SER A 117 18.97 -14.05 13.47
CA SER A 117 18.22 -14.18 14.74
C SER A 117 18.22 -12.89 15.57
N GLU A 118 18.39 -11.74 14.94
CA GLU A 118 18.38 -10.42 15.58
C GLU A 118 16.94 -9.91 15.74
N ILE A 119 16.26 -10.35 16.81
CA ILE A 119 14.87 -9.98 17.08
C ILE A 119 14.84 -8.71 17.95
N PRO A 120 14.15 -7.62 17.52
CA PRO A 120 14.06 -6.41 18.31
C PRO A 120 13.28 -6.63 19.61
N TYR A 121 13.62 -5.85 20.64
CA TYR A 121 12.92 -5.86 21.92
C TYR A 121 11.63 -5.00 21.84
N GLY A 122 10.68 -5.34 22.72
CA GLY A 122 9.45 -4.58 22.88
C GLY A 122 8.45 -4.77 21.73
N LEU A 123 7.56 -3.80 21.55
CA LEU A 123 6.42 -3.90 20.61
C LEU A 123 6.84 -3.89 19.14
N THR A 124 8.02 -3.39 18.79
CA THR A 124 8.53 -3.42 17.40
C THR A 124 8.72 -4.85 16.87
N ARG A 125 8.83 -5.83 17.75
CA ARG A 125 8.84 -7.25 17.41
C ARG A 125 7.60 -7.68 16.60
N VAL A 126 6.44 -7.08 16.88
CA VAL A 126 5.18 -7.39 16.16
C VAL A 126 5.34 -7.20 14.65
N PHE A 127 6.05 -6.16 14.22
CA PHE A 127 6.28 -5.91 12.78
C PHE A 127 7.16 -6.99 12.16
N VAL A 128 8.23 -7.38 12.87
CA VAL A 128 9.11 -8.48 12.42
C VAL A 128 8.33 -9.78 12.26
N GLU A 129 7.51 -10.15 13.24
CA GLU A 129 6.67 -11.36 13.20
C GLU A 129 5.70 -11.37 12.00
N LYS A 130 5.17 -10.21 11.62
CA LYS A 130 4.25 -10.07 10.50
C LYS A 130 4.96 -10.08 9.13
N ILE A 131 6.18 -9.57 9.05
CA ILE A 131 6.93 -9.44 7.80
C ILE A 131 7.84 -10.65 7.53
N ALA A 132 8.34 -11.33 8.56
CA ALA A 132 9.24 -12.46 8.42
C ALA A 132 8.75 -13.56 7.45
N PRO A 133 7.45 -13.92 7.39
CA PRO A 133 6.96 -14.86 6.37
C PRO A 133 7.26 -14.42 4.94
N SER A 134 7.12 -13.12 4.62
CA SER A 134 7.45 -12.59 3.30
C SER A 134 8.94 -12.72 2.98
N VAL A 135 9.81 -12.47 3.97
CA VAL A 135 11.27 -12.64 3.80
C VAL A 135 11.63 -14.10 3.57
N ILE A 136 11.03 -15.02 4.34
CA ILE A 136 11.26 -16.46 4.20
C ILE A 136 10.81 -16.93 2.80
N GLU A 137 9.67 -16.48 2.32
CA GLU A 137 9.19 -16.82 0.98
C GLU A 137 10.11 -16.25 -0.11
N ALA A 138 10.55 -14.98 -0.01
CA ALA A 138 11.52 -14.39 -0.92
C ALA A 138 12.82 -15.22 -0.99
N HIS A 139 13.37 -15.60 0.17
CA HIS A 139 14.57 -16.44 0.22
C HIS A 139 14.36 -17.83 -0.39
N SER A 140 13.16 -18.41 -0.25
CA SER A 140 12.85 -19.70 -0.89
C SER A 140 12.87 -19.65 -2.42
N LYS A 141 12.69 -18.45 -2.99
CA LYS A 141 12.79 -18.15 -4.43
C LYS A 141 14.22 -17.76 -4.86
N GLY A 142 15.14 -17.65 -3.90
CA GLY A 142 16.51 -17.18 -4.15
C GLY A 142 16.65 -15.66 -4.14
N HIS A 143 15.61 -14.92 -3.80
CA HIS A 143 15.64 -13.48 -3.71
C HIS A 143 16.31 -13.05 -2.40
N THR A 144 17.46 -12.40 -2.51
CA THR A 144 18.25 -11.91 -1.37
C THR A 144 18.54 -10.41 -1.44
N ASP A 145 18.32 -9.82 -2.60
CA ASP A 145 18.43 -8.36 -2.77
C ASP A 145 17.29 -7.65 -2.06
N PRO A 146 17.55 -6.54 -1.34
CA PRO A 146 16.52 -5.77 -0.65
C PRO A 146 15.35 -5.36 -1.56
N ALA A 147 15.61 -4.99 -2.81
CA ALA A 147 14.55 -4.57 -3.73
C ALA A 147 13.62 -5.73 -4.10
N GLU A 148 14.18 -6.94 -4.30
CA GLU A 148 13.40 -8.16 -4.55
C GLU A 148 12.54 -8.54 -3.34
N ILE A 149 13.10 -8.47 -2.12
CA ILE A 149 12.39 -8.77 -0.88
C ILE A 149 11.24 -7.77 -0.65
N GLU A 150 11.47 -6.49 -0.89
CA GLU A 150 10.44 -5.44 -0.77
C GLU A 150 9.32 -5.63 -1.80
N ALA A 151 9.65 -6.05 -3.03
CA ALA A 151 8.69 -6.37 -4.07
C ALA A 151 7.87 -7.62 -3.72
N ASP A 152 8.52 -8.70 -3.27
CA ASP A 152 7.83 -9.89 -2.78
C ASP A 152 6.93 -9.59 -1.58
N HIS A 153 7.37 -8.74 -0.65
CA HIS A 153 6.55 -8.31 0.47
C HIS A 153 5.29 -7.58 -0.02
N ALA A 154 5.41 -6.70 -1.01
CA ALA A 154 4.25 -6.01 -1.58
C ALA A 154 3.26 -6.98 -2.23
N ARG A 155 3.77 -7.94 -3.01
CA ARG A 155 2.94 -8.97 -3.65
C ARG A 155 2.20 -9.82 -2.60
N ILE A 156 2.94 -10.36 -1.62
CA ILE A 156 2.38 -11.26 -0.59
C ILE A 156 1.33 -10.53 0.27
N MET A 157 1.56 -9.25 0.59
CA MET A 157 0.59 -8.49 1.37
C MET A 157 -0.65 -8.13 0.54
N ALA A 158 -0.52 -7.89 -0.76
CA ALA A 158 -1.66 -7.70 -1.65
C ALA A 158 -2.52 -8.98 -1.72
N GLU A 159 -1.90 -10.14 -1.94
CA GLU A 159 -2.57 -11.45 -1.90
C GLU A 159 -3.24 -11.71 -0.52
N HIS A 160 -2.57 -11.34 0.58
CA HIS A 160 -3.13 -11.45 1.93
C HIS A 160 -4.37 -10.58 2.13
N LEU A 161 -4.39 -9.35 1.61
CA LEU A 161 -5.56 -8.47 1.68
C LEU A 161 -6.73 -9.07 0.90
N GLU A 162 -6.48 -9.65 -0.27
CA GLU A 162 -7.47 -10.36 -1.05
C GLU A 162 -8.05 -11.57 -0.30
N ASP A 163 -7.20 -12.35 0.38
CA ASP A 163 -7.63 -13.55 1.08
C ASP A 163 -8.31 -13.30 2.43
N ARG A 164 -7.90 -12.26 3.15
CA ARG A 164 -8.33 -11.98 4.54
C ARG A 164 -9.41 -10.93 4.68
N ALA A 165 -9.71 -10.18 3.62
CA ALA A 165 -10.81 -9.25 3.57
C ALA A 165 -11.89 -9.81 2.63
N PRO A 166 -12.85 -10.61 3.13
CA PRO A 166 -13.87 -11.27 2.29
C PRO A 166 -14.62 -10.32 1.38
N ALA A 167 -14.83 -9.08 1.81
CA ALA A 167 -15.46 -8.04 1.01
C ALA A 167 -14.73 -7.79 -0.32
N VAL A 168 -13.40 -7.87 -0.35
CA VAL A 168 -12.59 -7.67 -1.56
C VAL A 168 -12.98 -8.69 -2.63
N LYS A 169 -13.07 -9.98 -2.28
CA LYS A 169 -13.50 -11.05 -3.19
C LYS A 169 -14.98 -10.95 -3.56
N THR A 170 -15.85 -10.75 -2.57
CA THR A 170 -17.30 -10.77 -2.80
C THR A 170 -17.80 -9.59 -3.62
N ARG A 171 -17.10 -8.47 -3.59
CA ARG A 171 -17.42 -7.27 -4.38
C ARG A 171 -16.68 -7.20 -5.71
N GLY A 172 -15.76 -8.13 -5.99
CA GLY A 172 -14.95 -8.10 -7.21
C GLY A 172 -14.02 -6.89 -7.29
N VAL A 173 -13.51 -6.43 -6.14
CA VAL A 173 -12.61 -5.28 -6.05
C VAL A 173 -11.24 -5.65 -6.59
N GLY A 174 -10.62 -4.76 -7.37
CA GLY A 174 -9.25 -4.96 -7.83
C GLY A 174 -8.24 -4.86 -6.68
N VAL A 175 -7.19 -5.68 -6.75
CA VAL A 175 -6.09 -5.67 -5.79
C VAL A 175 -4.77 -5.47 -6.52
N VAL A 176 -3.97 -4.52 -6.05
CA VAL A 176 -2.65 -4.23 -6.59
C VAL A 176 -1.62 -4.24 -5.47
N GLY A 177 -0.47 -4.85 -5.74
CA GLY A 177 0.76 -4.71 -4.96
C GLY A 177 1.75 -3.85 -5.73
N ALA A 178 2.31 -2.83 -5.10
CA ALA A 178 3.29 -1.96 -5.73
C ALA A 178 4.44 -1.58 -4.79
N ARG A 179 5.57 -1.20 -5.35
CA ARG A 179 6.76 -0.74 -4.66
C ARG A 179 7.11 0.69 -5.05
N TYR A 180 7.23 1.58 -4.09
CA TYR A 180 7.67 2.96 -4.30
C TYR A 180 9.18 3.07 -4.20
N ARG A 181 9.81 3.66 -5.20
CA ARG A 181 11.24 3.95 -5.24
C ARG A 181 11.54 5.35 -4.72
N LEU A 182 12.38 5.43 -3.69
CA LEU A 182 12.76 6.72 -3.09
C LEU A 182 13.68 7.55 -4.00
N ASP A 183 14.50 6.88 -4.79
CA ASP A 183 15.51 7.53 -5.67
C ASP A 183 14.87 8.21 -6.88
N THR A 184 13.82 7.61 -7.44
CA THR A 184 13.18 8.10 -8.68
C THR A 184 11.80 8.72 -8.45
N GLY A 185 11.20 8.52 -7.29
CA GLY A 185 9.81 8.92 -7.01
C GLY A 185 8.76 8.04 -7.71
N ARG A 186 9.17 6.96 -8.38
CA ARG A 186 8.28 6.09 -9.17
C ARG A 186 7.69 4.96 -8.36
N VAL A 187 6.47 4.60 -8.69
CA VAL A 187 5.76 3.42 -8.18
C VAL A 187 5.81 2.33 -9.24
N GLU A 188 6.30 1.15 -8.86
CA GLU A 188 6.44 -0.03 -9.71
C GLU A 188 5.38 -1.06 -9.33
N THR A 189 4.56 -1.50 -10.28
CA THR A 189 3.58 -2.57 -10.07
C THR A 189 4.32 -3.90 -9.93
N VAL A 190 4.02 -4.67 -8.88
CA VAL A 190 4.61 -6.00 -8.65
C VAL A 190 3.56 -7.12 -8.61
N TYR A 191 2.31 -6.76 -8.42
CA TYR A 191 1.15 -7.66 -8.44
C TYR A 191 -0.09 -6.90 -8.90
N GLU A 192 -0.92 -7.53 -9.71
CA GLU A 192 -2.24 -6.99 -10.06
C GLU A 192 -3.26 -8.11 -10.27
N HIS A 193 -4.41 -7.96 -9.65
CA HIS A 193 -5.58 -8.79 -9.89
C HIS A 193 -6.79 -7.86 -9.95
N PHE A 194 -7.36 -7.72 -11.14
CA PHE A 194 -8.59 -6.94 -11.32
C PHE A 194 -9.76 -7.91 -11.38
N GLY A 195 -10.70 -7.73 -10.44
CA GLY A 195 -11.93 -8.51 -10.41
C GLY A 195 -12.68 -8.46 -11.72
N SER A 196 -13.29 -9.54 -12.09
CA SER A 196 -14.08 -9.71 -13.33
C SER A 196 -15.43 -9.01 -13.23
#